data_9cf74979497d1ac7fd5a3b2fad925f95
#
_entry.id   9cf74979497d1ac7fd5a3b2fad925f95
#
_cell.length_a   1.000
_cell.length_b   1.000
_cell.length_c   1.000
_cell.angle_alpha   90.00
_cell.angle_beta   90.00
_cell.angle_gamma   90.00
#
_symmetry.space_group_name_H-M   'P 1'
#
loop_
_entity.id
_entity.type
_entity.pdbx_description
1 polymer ?
#
loop_
_entity_poly.entity_id
_entity_poly.type
_entity_poly.pdbx_seq_one_letter_code
_entity_poly.pdbx_strand_id
1 'polypeptide(L)'
;IAEKKSTVLWIPVHVLEEMLEKDQGLMYALLLYVCQRGLKDQLYLNCLNYQTIRERIAYWIVGLHNLSPVESVHMPGSQLILANMLHVSRSSLNQELKLMQKDGYFKVRGREMYELDEEKLNALL
;
A
#
# COMPACT_ATOMS: atom_id res chain seq x y z
N ILE A 1 -8.44 13.50 -5.00
CA ILE A 1 -8.33 13.94 -6.41
C ILE A 1 -8.44 12.68 -7.28
N ALA A 2 -9.34 12.71 -8.28
CA ALA A 2 -9.45 11.60 -9.23
C ALA A 2 -8.35 11.72 -10.29
N GLU A 3 -7.57 10.67 -10.48
CA GLU A 3 -6.48 10.62 -11.48
C GLU A 3 -6.98 10.32 -12.91
N LYS A 4 -8.21 9.83 -13.04
CA LYS A 4 -8.85 9.47 -14.30
C LYS A 4 -10.30 9.88 -14.27
N LYS A 5 -10.95 9.93 -15.45
CA LYS A 5 -12.40 10.12 -15.54
C LYS A 5 -13.08 9.05 -14.69
N SER A 6 -13.81 9.48 -13.67
CA SER A 6 -14.44 8.61 -12.67
C SER A 6 -15.91 8.95 -12.54
N THR A 7 -16.72 7.94 -12.23
CA THR A 7 -18.12 8.11 -11.86
C THR A 7 -18.23 7.92 -10.35
N VAL A 8 -18.91 8.82 -9.67
CA VAL A 8 -19.11 8.77 -8.21
C VAL A 8 -20.58 8.57 -7.92
N LEU A 9 -20.90 7.59 -7.10
CA LEU A 9 -22.23 7.37 -6.55
C LEU A 9 -22.28 7.94 -5.13
N TRP A 10 -23.19 8.84 -4.89
CA TRP A 10 -23.47 9.38 -3.55
C TRP A 10 -24.65 8.63 -2.95
N ILE A 11 -24.47 8.01 -1.80
CA ILE A 11 -25.52 7.32 -1.06
C ILE A 11 -25.77 8.12 0.22
N PRO A 12 -27.00 8.62 0.44
CA PRO A 12 -27.36 9.26 1.71
C PRO A 12 -27.19 8.31 2.89
N VAL A 13 -26.74 8.83 4.03
CA VAL A 13 -26.42 7.99 5.22
C VAL A 13 -27.62 7.13 5.64
N HIS A 14 -28.83 7.71 5.71
CA HIS A 14 -30.04 6.96 6.11
C HIS A 14 -30.38 5.81 5.14
N VAL A 15 -30.12 5.97 3.82
CA VAL A 15 -30.31 4.89 2.85
C VAL A 15 -29.30 3.78 3.06
N LEU A 16 -28.03 4.14 3.34
CA LEU A 16 -26.99 3.17 3.65
C LEU A 16 -27.32 2.39 4.94
N GLU A 17 -27.78 3.07 5.98
CA GLU A 17 -28.21 2.46 7.24
C GLU A 17 -29.31 1.42 7.00
N GLU A 18 -30.38 1.80 6.25
CA GLU A 18 -31.45 0.85 5.90
C GLU A 18 -30.95 -0.37 5.09
N MET A 19 -30.00 -0.16 4.19
CA MET A 19 -29.40 -1.25 3.42
C MET A 19 -28.61 -2.21 4.31
N LEU A 20 -27.82 -1.66 5.25
CA LEU A 20 -27.01 -2.44 6.19
C LEU A 20 -27.87 -3.22 7.20
N GLU A 21 -29.00 -2.67 7.63
CA GLU A 21 -29.96 -3.38 8.49
C GLU A 21 -30.62 -4.57 7.79
N LYS A 22 -30.88 -4.46 6.47
CA LYS A 22 -31.57 -5.48 5.69
C LYS A 22 -30.63 -6.55 5.13
N ASP A 23 -29.35 -6.23 4.95
CA ASP A 23 -28.38 -7.11 4.31
C ASP A 23 -27.11 -7.28 5.17
N GLN A 24 -27.06 -8.37 5.92
CA GLN A 24 -25.91 -8.74 6.74
C GLN A 24 -24.64 -8.99 5.92
N GLY A 25 -24.79 -9.48 4.69
CA GLY A 25 -23.68 -9.69 3.77
C GLY A 25 -23.01 -8.36 3.37
N LEU A 26 -23.83 -7.35 3.07
CA LEU A 26 -23.36 -5.99 2.80
C LEU A 26 -22.67 -5.39 4.03
N MET A 27 -23.24 -5.57 5.23
CA MET A 27 -22.64 -5.11 6.50
C MET A 27 -21.25 -5.73 6.68
N TYR A 28 -21.13 -7.05 6.51
CA TYR A 28 -19.86 -7.76 6.65
C TYR A 28 -18.84 -7.30 5.61
N ALA A 29 -19.24 -7.15 4.35
CA ALA A 29 -18.37 -6.70 3.26
C ALA A 29 -17.84 -5.27 3.52
N LEU A 30 -18.71 -4.36 3.98
CA LEU A 30 -18.32 -2.99 4.33
C LEU A 30 -17.35 -2.97 5.51
N LEU A 31 -17.64 -3.74 6.56
CA LEU A 31 -16.77 -3.83 7.73
C LEU A 31 -15.39 -4.37 7.34
N LEU A 32 -15.34 -5.44 6.55
CA LEU A 32 -14.09 -6.01 6.06
C LEU A 32 -13.28 -4.98 5.24
N TYR A 33 -13.96 -4.25 4.36
CA TYR A 33 -13.33 -3.19 3.55
C TYR A 33 -12.72 -2.08 4.42
N VAL A 34 -13.47 -1.59 5.42
CA VAL A 34 -13.00 -0.54 6.35
C VAL A 34 -11.81 -1.03 7.17
N CYS A 35 -11.88 -2.27 7.69
CA CYS A 35 -10.77 -2.87 8.43
C CYS A 35 -9.50 -3.01 7.58
N GLN A 36 -9.62 -3.55 6.37
CA GLN A 36 -8.49 -3.70 5.45
C GLN A 36 -7.90 -2.35 5.06
N ARG A 37 -8.73 -1.33 4.88
CA ARG A 37 -8.29 0.02 4.60
C ARG A 37 -7.53 0.60 5.79
N GLY A 38 -8.06 0.46 7.00
CA GLY A 38 -7.43 0.93 8.23
C GLY A 38 -6.06 0.29 8.46
N LEU A 39 -5.92 -1.02 8.23
CA LEU A 39 -4.63 -1.72 8.33
C LEU A 39 -3.59 -1.18 7.34
N LYS A 40 -3.99 -0.88 6.10
CA LYS A 40 -3.09 -0.27 5.11
C LYS A 40 -2.69 1.15 5.48
N ASP A 41 -3.63 1.97 5.94
CA ASP A 41 -3.34 3.34 6.37
C ASP A 41 -2.40 3.32 7.60
N GLN A 42 -2.59 2.39 8.55
CA GLN A 42 -1.67 2.17 9.68
C GLN A 42 -0.26 1.78 9.21
N LEU A 43 -0.17 0.88 8.22
CA LEU A 43 1.11 0.48 7.64
C LEU A 43 1.88 1.69 7.07
N TYR A 44 1.20 2.57 6.33
CA TYR A 44 1.84 3.77 5.78
C TYR A 44 2.32 4.74 6.85
N LEU A 45 1.51 4.96 7.89
CA LEU A 45 1.90 5.80 9.02
C LEU A 45 3.13 5.23 9.74
N ASN A 46 3.19 3.92 9.93
CA ASN A 46 4.32 3.26 10.57
C ASN A 46 5.61 3.35 9.73
N CYS A 47 5.51 3.37 8.39
CA CYS A 47 6.68 3.61 7.53
C CYS A 47 7.42 4.91 7.89
N LEU A 48 6.69 5.94 8.33
CA LEU A 48 7.27 7.24 8.64
C LEU A 48 8.12 7.26 9.91
N ASN A 49 8.05 6.22 10.75
CA ASN A 49 8.91 6.06 11.93
C ASN A 49 10.36 5.70 11.56
N TYR A 50 10.60 5.23 10.34
CA TYR A 50 11.93 4.88 9.86
C TYR A 50 12.64 6.10 9.28
N GLN A 51 13.96 6.16 9.48
CA GLN A 51 14.74 7.36 9.13
C GLN A 51 15.08 7.40 7.64
N THR A 52 15.48 6.27 7.07
CA THR A 52 15.94 6.21 5.69
C THR A 52 14.82 5.81 4.72
N ILE A 53 14.96 6.24 3.46
CA ILE A 53 14.03 5.85 2.39
C ILE A 53 14.03 4.32 2.20
N ARG A 54 15.21 3.71 2.31
CA ARG A 54 15.41 2.26 2.19
C ARG A 54 14.62 1.49 3.23
N GLU A 55 14.72 1.88 4.49
CA GLU A 55 13.95 1.26 5.59
C GLU A 55 12.45 1.44 5.39
N ARG A 56 11.99 2.64 4.98
CA ARG A 56 10.57 2.90 4.70
C ARG A 56 10.04 1.99 3.59
N ILE A 57 10.81 1.80 2.51
CA ILE A 57 10.45 0.90 1.41
C ILE A 57 10.42 -0.55 1.91
N ALA A 58 11.43 -0.98 2.67
CA ALA A 58 11.50 -2.33 3.21
C ALA A 58 10.30 -2.61 4.13
N TYR A 59 10.01 -1.72 5.07
CA TYR A 59 8.87 -1.86 5.98
C TYR A 59 7.54 -1.91 5.22
N TRP A 60 7.38 -1.07 4.21
CA TRP A 60 6.18 -1.07 3.37
C TRP A 60 6.00 -2.41 2.63
N ILE A 61 7.06 -2.96 2.02
CA ILE A 61 7.01 -4.24 1.29
C ILE A 61 6.68 -5.39 2.26
N VAL A 62 7.43 -5.51 3.35
CA VAL A 62 7.24 -6.56 4.38
C VAL A 62 5.85 -6.46 5.00
N GLY A 63 5.40 -5.25 5.32
CA GLY A 63 4.08 -5.04 5.90
C GLY A 63 2.94 -5.41 4.97
N LEU A 64 3.04 -5.10 3.67
CA LEU A 64 2.04 -5.54 2.68
C LEU A 64 2.03 -7.06 2.51
N HIS A 65 3.21 -7.69 2.48
CA HIS A 65 3.32 -9.14 2.41
C HIS A 65 2.68 -9.81 3.63
N ASN A 66 2.91 -9.28 4.83
CA ASN A 66 2.30 -9.79 6.06
C ASN A 66 0.77 -9.63 6.11
N LEU A 67 0.23 -8.53 5.55
CA LEU A 67 -1.21 -8.31 5.47
C LEU A 67 -1.90 -9.22 4.46
N SER A 68 -1.21 -9.60 3.40
CA SER A 68 -1.71 -10.48 2.35
C SER A 68 -0.52 -11.17 1.71
N PRO A 69 -0.16 -12.40 2.15
CA PRO A 69 0.96 -13.14 1.60
C PRO A 69 0.77 -13.33 0.09
N VAL A 70 1.61 -12.69 -0.68
CA VAL A 70 1.60 -12.72 -2.15
C VAL A 70 3.04 -12.80 -2.66
N GLU A 71 3.24 -13.47 -3.78
CA GLU A 71 4.57 -13.59 -4.40
C GLU A 71 5.12 -12.25 -4.93
N SER A 72 4.25 -11.26 -5.07
CA SER A 72 4.62 -9.93 -5.57
C SER A 72 3.82 -8.82 -4.89
N VAL A 73 4.45 -7.66 -4.75
CA VAL A 73 3.84 -6.45 -4.19
C VAL A 73 3.62 -5.43 -5.30
N HIS A 74 2.41 -4.88 -5.37
CA HIS A 74 2.06 -3.85 -6.35
C HIS A 74 2.18 -2.44 -5.76
N MET A 75 2.93 -1.58 -6.45
CA MET A 75 2.99 -0.15 -6.10
C MET A 75 1.62 0.49 -6.24
N PRO A 76 1.20 1.33 -5.28
CA PRO A 76 -0.08 2.04 -5.37
C PRO A 76 -0.04 3.07 -6.51
N GLY A 77 -0.92 2.92 -7.50
CA GLY A 77 -1.11 3.87 -8.60
C GLY A 77 0.15 4.19 -9.40
N SER A 78 0.95 5.14 -8.95
CA SER A 78 2.20 5.57 -9.58
C SER A 78 3.33 5.72 -8.56
N GLN A 79 4.58 5.83 -9.06
CA GLN A 79 5.72 6.14 -8.18
C GLN A 79 5.57 7.47 -7.42
N LEU A 80 4.82 8.43 -7.99
CA LEU A 80 4.53 9.69 -7.32
C LEU A 80 3.64 9.46 -6.10
N ILE A 81 2.63 8.59 -6.23
CA ILE A 81 1.75 8.25 -5.11
C ILE A 81 2.56 7.57 -4.00
N LEU A 82 3.37 6.57 -4.34
CA LEU A 82 4.23 5.91 -3.35
C LEU A 82 5.19 6.90 -2.68
N ALA A 83 5.81 7.81 -3.45
CA ALA A 83 6.70 8.83 -2.91
C ALA A 83 5.96 9.74 -1.90
N ASN A 84 4.76 10.20 -2.25
CA ASN A 84 3.94 11.00 -1.36
C ASN A 84 3.56 10.24 -0.08
N MET A 85 3.23 8.95 -0.19
CA MET A 85 2.88 8.09 0.96
C MET A 85 4.07 7.88 1.90
N LEU A 86 5.27 7.74 1.36
CA LEU A 86 6.50 7.58 2.14
C LEU A 86 7.13 8.92 2.55
N HIS A 87 6.50 10.05 2.23
CA HIS A 87 6.96 11.42 2.49
C HIS A 87 8.38 11.68 1.96
N VAL A 88 8.62 11.27 0.72
CA VAL A 88 9.90 11.48 0.02
C VAL A 88 9.67 12.09 -1.36
N SER A 89 10.74 12.65 -1.97
CA SER A 89 10.65 13.11 -3.35
C SER A 89 10.57 11.90 -4.32
N ARG A 90 9.85 12.08 -5.43
CA ARG A 90 9.78 11.05 -6.48
C ARG A 90 11.17 10.67 -7.02
N SER A 91 12.08 11.66 -7.14
CA SER A 91 13.45 11.43 -7.60
C SER A 91 14.23 10.57 -6.62
N SER A 92 14.17 10.89 -5.32
CA SER A 92 14.84 10.14 -4.27
C SER A 92 14.30 8.71 -4.15
N LEU A 93 12.97 8.54 -4.22
CA LEU A 93 12.34 7.22 -4.25
C LEU A 93 12.85 6.39 -5.43
N ASN A 94 12.84 6.97 -6.66
CA ASN A 94 13.24 6.25 -7.85
C ASN A 94 14.72 5.85 -7.83
N GLN A 95 15.58 6.72 -7.29
CA GLN A 95 17.00 6.41 -7.10
C GLN A 95 17.18 5.25 -6.12
N GLU A 96 16.49 5.28 -4.98
CA GLU A 96 16.61 4.23 -3.97
C GLU A 96 16.05 2.89 -4.46
N LEU A 97 14.91 2.89 -5.16
CA LEU A 97 14.37 1.68 -5.78
C LEU A 97 15.36 1.02 -6.75
N LYS A 98 16.10 1.80 -7.54
CA LYS A 98 17.13 1.27 -8.44
C LYS A 98 18.32 0.70 -7.68
N LEU A 99 18.75 1.34 -6.60
CA LEU A 99 19.83 0.83 -5.74
C LEU A 99 19.41 -0.48 -5.08
N MET A 100 18.23 -0.55 -4.49
CA MET A 100 17.71 -1.76 -3.85
C MET A 100 17.57 -2.92 -4.85
N GLN A 101 17.15 -2.65 -6.09
CA GLN A 101 17.14 -3.66 -7.15
C GLN A 101 18.55 -4.16 -7.47
N LYS A 102 19.52 -3.25 -7.62
CA LYS A 102 20.93 -3.60 -7.87
C LYS A 102 21.51 -4.43 -6.73
N ASP A 103 21.13 -4.11 -5.51
CA ASP A 103 21.56 -4.80 -4.30
C ASP A 103 20.81 -6.15 -4.10
N GLY A 104 19.82 -6.46 -4.95
CA GLY A 104 19.13 -7.75 -4.97
C GLY A 104 18.03 -7.91 -3.91
N TYR A 105 17.41 -6.84 -3.45
CA TYR A 105 16.27 -6.90 -2.52
C TYR A 105 14.98 -7.35 -3.19
N PHE A 106 14.77 -6.98 -4.44
CA PHE A 106 13.63 -7.32 -5.28
C PHE A 106 13.90 -6.99 -6.74
N LYS A 107 13.03 -7.47 -7.63
CA LYS A 107 12.96 -7.03 -9.02
C LYS A 107 11.71 -6.20 -9.28
N VAL A 108 11.75 -5.30 -10.27
CA VAL A 108 10.60 -4.47 -10.66
C VAL A 108 10.26 -4.68 -12.13
N ARG A 109 8.98 -4.93 -12.42
CA ARG A 109 8.41 -4.97 -13.76
C ARG A 109 7.16 -4.07 -13.78
N GLY A 110 7.29 -2.88 -14.37
CA GLY A 110 6.24 -1.88 -14.36
C GLY A 110 5.95 -1.35 -12.95
N ARG A 111 4.84 -1.79 -12.36
CA ARG A 111 4.45 -1.45 -10.98
C ARG A 111 4.51 -2.64 -10.01
N GLU A 112 4.92 -3.77 -10.49
CA GLU A 112 5.04 -4.99 -9.72
C GLU A 112 6.46 -5.17 -9.21
N MET A 113 6.60 -5.42 -7.90
CA MET A 113 7.84 -5.85 -7.24
C MET A 113 7.73 -7.34 -6.96
N TYR A 114 8.65 -8.13 -7.45
CA TYR A 114 8.66 -9.59 -7.37
C TYR A 114 10.05 -10.10 -7.03
N GLU A 115 10.18 -11.41 -6.77
CA GLU A 115 11.41 -12.03 -6.25
C GLU A 115 11.93 -11.26 -5.03
N LEU A 116 11.06 -11.11 -4.02
CA LEU A 116 11.36 -10.39 -2.79
C LEU A 116 12.33 -11.21 -1.93
N ASP A 117 13.47 -10.62 -1.55
CA ASP A 117 14.38 -11.20 -0.56
C ASP A 117 13.95 -10.74 0.84
N GLU A 118 13.05 -11.53 1.45
CA GLU A 118 12.46 -11.19 2.74
C GLU A 118 13.49 -11.12 3.86
N GLU A 119 14.52 -11.98 3.85
CA GLU A 119 15.56 -11.96 4.87
C GLU A 119 16.34 -10.64 4.83
N LYS A 120 16.75 -10.21 3.63
CA LYS A 120 17.42 -8.92 3.46
C LYS A 120 16.52 -7.72 3.79
N LEU A 121 15.25 -7.77 3.41
CA LEU A 121 14.31 -6.70 3.72
C LEU A 121 14.09 -6.57 5.22
N ASN A 122 13.90 -7.68 5.93
CA ASN A 122 13.76 -7.69 7.39
C ASN A 122 15.05 -7.27 8.12
N ALA A 123 16.21 -7.56 7.56
CA ALA A 123 17.50 -7.16 8.15
C ALA A 123 17.73 -5.63 8.14
N LEU A 124 16.90 -4.86 7.41
CA LEU A 124 16.92 -3.39 7.40
C LEU A 124 16.06 -2.78 8.52
N LEU A 125 15.18 -3.55 9.14
CA LEU A 125 14.18 -3.09 10.10
C LEU A 125 14.61 -3.37 11.54
#